data_b03b95c2b6ef89821248fd163279c98c
#
_entry.id   b03b95c2b6ef89821248fd163279c98c
#
_cell.length_a   1.000
_cell.length_b   1.000
_cell.length_c   1.000
_cell.angle_alpha   90.00
_cell.angle_beta   90.00
_cell.angle_gamma   90.00
#
_symmetry.space_group_name_H-M   'P 1'
#
loop_
_entity.id
_entity.type
_entity.pdbx_description
1 polymer ?
#
loop_
_entity_poly.entity_id
_entity_poly.type
_entity_poly.pdbx_seq_one_letter_code
_entity_poly.pdbx_strand_id
1 'polypeptide(L)'
;MKRGISFLLILFGAVLTMAATSLKDFSVIDFDNAFKISELTGKKVVVMFTSDDCYYCKKFEDETLTDPTIIQWLKTSFIFTQITSSNIKTAKYNGKTYTYSQLFGAFGVRGTPTFAFFSKTEYFGTVSGFMDATNFMNILKYLQYYEKNKDVSMADFIKSKTEVPLTKKILSLTQQDIDLLLKIDPNVKIYAPGLDKYTNVVAESSEQAEKLENYLIFIKK
;
A
#
# COMPACT_ATOMS: atom_id res chain seq x y z
N MET A 1 9.13 -39.66 -57.13
CA MET A 1 8.54 -38.36 -56.72
C MET A 1 8.22 -38.42 -55.24
N LYS A 2 9.10 -37.90 -54.37
CA LYS A 2 8.86 -37.86 -52.91
C LYS A 2 8.43 -36.43 -52.53
N ARG A 3 7.16 -36.28 -52.13
CA ARG A 3 6.61 -35.03 -51.61
C ARG A 3 7.02 -34.88 -50.15
N GLY A 4 7.90 -33.88 -49.85
CA GLY A 4 8.23 -33.48 -48.48
C GLY A 4 7.10 -32.61 -47.94
N ILE A 5 6.52 -33.03 -46.83
CA ILE A 5 5.56 -32.24 -46.03
C ILE A 5 6.38 -31.41 -45.06
N SER A 6 6.43 -30.09 -45.31
CA SER A 6 7.08 -29.12 -44.40
C SER A 6 6.13 -28.83 -43.26
N PHE A 7 6.48 -29.26 -42.05
CA PHE A 7 5.72 -28.92 -40.82
C PHE A 7 6.14 -27.53 -40.36
N LEU A 8 5.27 -26.56 -40.58
CA LEU A 8 5.44 -25.20 -40.05
C LEU A 8 5.05 -25.20 -38.56
N LEU A 9 6.04 -25.20 -37.67
CA LEU A 9 5.87 -25.03 -36.24
C LEU A 9 5.48 -23.57 -35.96
N ILE A 10 4.20 -23.29 -35.74
CA ILE A 10 3.72 -22.00 -35.24
C ILE A 10 3.99 -21.97 -33.73
N LEU A 11 5.05 -21.26 -33.35
CA LEU A 11 5.30 -20.90 -31.94
C LEU A 11 4.24 -19.88 -31.49
N PHE A 12 3.24 -20.36 -30.80
CA PHE A 12 2.27 -19.52 -30.08
C PHE A 12 2.99 -18.92 -28.86
N GLY A 13 3.58 -17.76 -29.03
CA GLY A 13 4.10 -16.97 -27.91
C GLY A 13 2.95 -16.53 -27.04
N ALA A 14 2.80 -17.12 -25.86
CA ALA A 14 1.87 -16.62 -24.84
C ALA A 14 2.36 -15.23 -24.40
N VAL A 15 1.74 -14.18 -24.93
CA VAL A 15 1.89 -12.82 -24.40
C VAL A 15 1.21 -12.82 -23.02
N LEU A 16 2.01 -12.94 -21.96
CA LEU A 16 1.53 -12.66 -20.61
C LEU A 16 1.19 -11.15 -20.58
N THR A 17 -0.08 -10.83 -20.75
CA THR A 17 -0.60 -9.49 -20.44
C THR A 17 -0.55 -9.33 -18.92
N MET A 18 0.47 -8.65 -18.39
CA MET A 18 0.44 -8.18 -17.02
C MET A 18 -0.74 -7.21 -16.92
N ALA A 19 -1.80 -7.63 -16.22
CA ALA A 19 -2.90 -6.75 -15.91
C ALA A 19 -2.34 -5.52 -15.18
N ALA A 20 -2.63 -4.32 -15.69
CA ALA A 20 -2.20 -3.10 -15.02
C ALA A 20 -2.82 -3.03 -13.62
N THR A 21 -1.98 -2.93 -12.59
CA THR A 21 -2.45 -2.78 -11.21
C THR A 21 -3.22 -1.46 -11.10
N SER A 22 -4.45 -1.53 -10.62
CA SER A 22 -5.29 -0.35 -10.42
C SER A 22 -5.24 0.11 -8.95
N LEU A 23 -5.60 1.38 -8.71
CA LEU A 23 -5.72 1.92 -7.35
C LEU A 23 -6.62 1.04 -6.45
N LYS A 24 -7.64 0.42 -7.01
CA LYS A 24 -8.56 -0.49 -6.30
C LYS A 24 -7.91 -1.76 -5.76
N ASP A 25 -6.75 -2.14 -6.29
CA ASP A 25 -6.04 -3.35 -5.89
C ASP A 25 -5.23 -3.16 -4.60
N PHE A 26 -5.02 -1.93 -4.16
CA PHE A 26 -4.22 -1.63 -2.97
C PHE A 26 -4.75 -0.47 -2.10
N SER A 27 -5.68 0.34 -2.58
CA SER A 27 -6.29 1.41 -1.79
C SER A 27 -7.39 0.86 -0.89
N VAL A 28 -7.23 1.06 0.41
CA VAL A 28 -8.21 0.63 1.41
C VAL A 28 -9.38 1.61 1.47
N ILE A 29 -10.59 1.09 1.52
CA ILE A 29 -11.78 1.90 1.70
C ILE A 29 -11.89 2.29 3.17
N ASP A 30 -12.01 3.59 3.41
CA ASP A 30 -12.18 4.32 4.66
C ASP A 30 -10.98 4.33 5.64
N PHE A 31 -11.06 5.29 6.54
CA PHE A 31 -10.02 5.59 7.53
C PHE A 31 -9.90 4.48 8.58
N ASP A 32 -11.01 4.00 9.14
CA ASP A 32 -11.00 3.05 10.26
C ASP A 32 -10.41 1.69 9.80
N ASN A 33 -10.75 1.22 8.59
CA ASN A 33 -10.18 0.01 8.03
C ASN A 33 -8.67 0.14 7.81
N ALA A 34 -8.19 1.29 7.32
CA ALA A 34 -6.75 1.51 7.14
C ALA A 34 -5.98 1.38 8.46
N PHE A 35 -6.50 1.95 9.54
CA PHE A 35 -5.87 1.84 10.87
C PHE A 35 -6.02 0.45 11.47
N LYS A 36 -7.14 -0.25 11.22
CA LYS A 36 -7.30 -1.64 11.66
C LYS A 36 -6.33 -2.60 11.00
N ILE A 37 -6.10 -2.44 9.68
CA ILE A 37 -5.07 -3.20 8.97
C ILE A 37 -3.68 -2.88 9.53
N SER A 38 -3.37 -1.61 9.80
CA SER A 38 -2.10 -1.19 10.39
C SER A 38 -1.85 -1.84 11.75
N GLU A 39 -2.88 -1.89 12.61
CA GLU A 39 -2.81 -2.57 13.91
C GLU A 39 -2.43 -4.05 13.77
N LEU A 40 -3.05 -4.76 12.82
CA LEU A 40 -2.84 -6.19 12.62
C LEU A 40 -1.52 -6.53 11.92
N THR A 41 -1.06 -5.66 11.00
CA THR A 41 0.06 -5.97 10.11
C THR A 41 1.35 -5.23 10.44
N GLY A 42 1.26 -4.15 11.22
CA GLY A 42 2.37 -3.24 11.47
C GLY A 42 2.76 -2.38 10.25
N LYS A 43 1.94 -2.36 9.18
CA LYS A 43 2.15 -1.46 8.04
C LYS A 43 1.87 -0.02 8.44
N LYS A 44 2.60 0.91 7.86
CA LYS A 44 2.36 2.35 8.05
C LYS A 44 1.15 2.80 7.23
N VAL A 45 0.50 3.90 7.63
CA VAL A 45 -0.68 4.42 6.94
C VAL A 45 -0.35 5.73 6.25
N VAL A 46 -0.79 5.85 5.01
CA VAL A 46 -0.84 7.09 4.23
C VAL A 46 -2.30 7.42 3.98
N VAL A 47 -2.76 8.52 4.54
CA VAL A 47 -4.09 9.06 4.28
C VAL A 47 -3.95 10.23 3.32
N MET A 48 -4.55 10.14 2.15
CA MET A 48 -4.67 11.24 1.19
C MET A 48 -6.02 11.94 1.40
N PHE A 49 -5.96 13.18 1.82
CA PHE A 49 -7.13 14.07 1.84
C PHE A 49 -7.36 14.60 0.45
N THR A 50 -8.54 14.34 -0.10
CA THR A 50 -8.91 14.66 -1.49
C THR A 50 -10.25 15.38 -1.58
N SER A 51 -10.61 15.87 -2.75
CA SER A 51 -11.93 16.40 -3.09
C SER A 51 -12.31 16.00 -4.51
N ASP A 52 -13.60 16.02 -4.83
CA ASP A 52 -14.12 15.50 -6.10
C ASP A 52 -13.54 16.24 -7.32
N ASP A 53 -13.34 17.57 -7.22
CA ASP A 53 -12.82 18.42 -8.31
C ASP A 53 -11.30 18.70 -8.20
N CYS A 54 -10.56 17.84 -7.49
CA CYS A 54 -9.15 18.06 -7.24
C CYS A 54 -8.27 17.64 -8.43
N TYR A 55 -7.88 18.58 -9.28
CA TYR A 55 -6.97 18.33 -10.40
C TYR A 55 -5.65 17.68 -9.99
N TYR A 56 -4.99 18.18 -8.93
CA TYR A 56 -3.72 17.63 -8.46
C TYR A 56 -3.86 16.28 -7.76
N CYS A 57 -5.03 15.94 -7.23
CA CYS A 57 -5.30 14.60 -6.72
C CYS A 57 -5.34 13.60 -7.88
N LYS A 58 -6.08 13.94 -8.93
CA LYS A 58 -6.14 13.13 -10.15
C LYS A 58 -4.75 12.97 -10.79
N LYS A 59 -3.99 14.07 -10.87
CA LYS A 59 -2.61 14.02 -11.36
C LYS A 59 -1.73 13.08 -10.52
N PHE A 60 -1.85 13.09 -9.19
CA PHE A 60 -1.13 12.17 -8.31
C PHE A 60 -1.53 10.71 -8.56
N GLU A 61 -2.82 10.43 -8.74
CA GLU A 61 -3.30 9.10 -9.10
C GLU A 61 -2.75 8.62 -10.45
N ASP A 62 -2.76 9.49 -11.46
CA ASP A 62 -2.38 9.14 -12.82
C ASP A 62 -0.84 9.04 -13.01
N GLU A 63 -0.04 9.83 -12.30
CA GLU A 63 1.41 9.90 -12.50
C GLU A 63 2.21 9.20 -11.39
N THR A 64 1.80 9.35 -10.12
CA THR A 64 2.57 8.82 -8.99
C THR A 64 2.09 7.44 -8.56
N LEU A 65 0.77 7.23 -8.44
CA LEU A 65 0.22 5.94 -8.03
C LEU A 65 0.23 4.88 -9.14
N THR A 66 0.66 5.23 -10.35
CA THR A 66 0.92 4.29 -11.45
C THR A 66 2.37 3.84 -11.53
N ASP A 67 3.30 4.46 -10.78
CA ASP A 67 4.68 4.01 -10.72
C ASP A 67 4.78 2.62 -10.07
N PRO A 68 5.38 1.63 -10.77
CA PRO A 68 5.45 0.25 -10.27
C PRO A 68 6.14 0.12 -8.91
N THR A 69 7.15 0.95 -8.64
CA THR A 69 7.90 0.89 -7.38
C THR A 69 7.06 1.47 -6.23
N ILE A 70 6.33 2.54 -6.48
CA ILE A 70 5.35 3.09 -5.51
C ILE A 70 4.30 2.04 -5.17
N ILE A 71 3.71 1.39 -6.17
CA ILE A 71 2.71 0.34 -5.98
C ILE A 71 3.26 -0.80 -5.12
N GLN A 72 4.48 -1.28 -5.40
CA GLN A 72 5.13 -2.33 -4.62
C GLN A 72 5.26 -1.94 -3.13
N TRP A 73 5.69 -0.72 -2.85
CA TRP A 73 5.83 -0.21 -1.48
C TRP A 73 4.48 -0.05 -0.78
N LEU A 74 3.47 0.47 -1.47
CA LEU A 74 2.12 0.61 -0.92
C LEU A 74 1.49 -0.76 -0.63
N LYS A 75 1.66 -1.73 -1.52
CA LYS A 75 1.16 -3.11 -1.31
C LYS A 75 1.83 -3.82 -0.13
N THR A 76 3.13 -3.63 0.08
CA THR A 76 3.91 -4.45 1.04
C THR A 76 4.12 -3.82 2.40
N SER A 77 4.42 -2.52 2.45
CA SER A 77 4.90 -1.84 3.67
C SER A 77 3.98 -0.73 4.16
N PHE A 78 3.07 -0.29 3.32
CA PHE A 78 2.14 0.79 3.64
C PHE A 78 0.69 0.39 3.38
N ILE A 79 -0.21 1.17 3.94
CA ILE A 79 -1.64 1.15 3.65
C ILE A 79 -1.95 2.53 3.09
N PHE A 80 -2.56 2.56 1.91
CA PHE A 80 -3.00 3.79 1.29
C PHE A 80 -4.51 3.89 1.37
N THR A 81 -5.02 5.02 1.83
CA THR A 81 -6.45 5.33 1.83
C THR A 81 -6.69 6.77 1.42
N GLN A 82 -7.83 7.02 0.80
CA GLN A 82 -8.28 8.35 0.39
C GLN A 82 -9.55 8.70 1.12
N ILE A 83 -9.64 9.92 1.63
CA ILE A 83 -10.86 10.44 2.24
C ILE A 83 -11.24 11.80 1.65
N THR A 84 -12.51 11.93 1.30
CA THR A 84 -13.12 13.20 0.88
C THR A 84 -13.89 13.79 2.06
N SER A 85 -13.89 15.11 2.20
CA SER A 85 -14.60 15.79 3.28
C SER A 85 -16.08 15.40 3.31
N SER A 86 -16.58 15.04 4.47
CA SER A 86 -17.97 14.61 4.67
C SER A 86 -18.42 14.89 6.12
N ASN A 87 -19.61 15.42 6.29
CA ASN A 87 -20.24 15.60 7.59
C ASN A 87 -21.05 14.37 8.05
N ILE A 88 -21.16 13.35 7.16
CA ILE A 88 -21.92 12.11 7.42
C ILE A 88 -20.97 10.96 7.77
N LYS A 89 -19.91 10.77 6.95
CA LYS A 89 -18.91 9.74 7.22
C LYS A 89 -18.09 10.09 8.44
N THR A 90 -17.92 9.11 9.33
CA THR A 90 -17.16 9.29 10.57
C THR A 90 -16.00 8.30 10.63
N ALA A 91 -15.02 8.62 11.47
CA ALA A 91 -13.89 7.77 11.79
C ALA A 91 -13.50 7.93 13.26
N LYS A 92 -12.82 6.89 13.79
CA LYS A 92 -12.26 6.92 15.14
C LYS A 92 -10.76 7.24 15.08
N TYR A 93 -10.35 8.28 15.80
CA TYR A 93 -8.95 8.62 15.93
C TYR A 93 -8.64 9.05 17.37
N ASN A 94 -7.62 8.45 17.99
CA ASN A 94 -7.21 8.69 19.37
C ASN A 94 -8.40 8.63 20.37
N GLY A 95 -9.24 7.61 20.25
CA GLY A 95 -10.38 7.36 21.13
C GLY A 95 -11.58 8.28 20.94
N LYS A 96 -11.54 9.19 19.98
CA LYS A 96 -12.64 10.11 19.65
C LYS A 96 -13.20 9.81 18.27
N THR A 97 -14.49 10.08 18.09
CA THR A 97 -15.15 10.00 16.78
C THR A 97 -15.17 11.40 16.15
N TYR A 98 -14.74 11.46 14.89
CA TYR A 98 -14.72 12.67 14.07
C TYR A 98 -15.52 12.42 12.80
N THR A 99 -16.19 13.44 12.29
CA THR A 99 -16.61 13.42 10.88
C THR A 99 -15.37 13.57 10.00
N TYR A 100 -15.43 13.13 8.73
CA TYR A 100 -14.30 13.34 7.82
C TYR A 100 -13.98 14.82 7.64
N SER A 101 -14.98 15.72 7.65
CA SER A 101 -14.75 17.17 7.65
C SER A 101 -13.97 17.64 8.88
N GLN A 102 -14.24 17.07 10.06
CA GLN A 102 -13.48 17.37 11.27
C GLN A 102 -12.05 16.83 11.22
N LEU A 103 -11.81 15.69 10.55
CA LEU A 103 -10.44 15.16 10.31
C LEU A 103 -9.64 16.13 9.43
N PHE A 104 -10.23 16.73 8.39
CA PHE A 104 -9.56 17.77 7.61
C PHE A 104 -9.05 18.90 8.51
N GLY A 105 -9.88 19.39 9.43
CA GLY A 105 -9.48 20.40 10.42
C GLY A 105 -8.40 19.90 11.38
N ALA A 106 -8.57 18.69 11.93
CA ALA A 106 -7.64 18.11 12.90
C ALA A 106 -6.24 17.89 12.34
N PHE A 107 -6.10 17.58 11.05
CA PHE A 107 -4.82 17.41 10.36
C PHE A 107 -4.36 18.67 9.61
N GLY A 108 -5.02 19.82 9.81
CA GLY A 108 -4.61 21.10 9.23
C GLY A 108 -4.70 21.15 7.71
N VAL A 109 -5.62 20.38 7.10
CA VAL A 109 -5.81 20.35 5.65
C VAL A 109 -6.43 21.66 5.17
N ARG A 110 -5.64 22.44 4.41
CA ARG A 110 -6.05 23.73 3.82
C ARG A 110 -6.29 23.66 2.32
N GLY A 111 -5.96 22.53 1.71
CA GLY A 111 -6.11 22.27 0.28
C GLY A 111 -5.84 20.80 -0.03
N THR A 112 -6.20 20.37 -1.23
CA THR A 112 -6.05 18.99 -1.69
C THR A 112 -5.14 18.88 -2.91
N PRO A 113 -4.34 17.82 -3.03
CA PRO A 113 -4.17 16.77 -2.04
C PRO A 113 -3.38 17.25 -0.81
N THR A 114 -3.66 16.67 0.34
CA THR A 114 -2.79 16.71 1.52
C THR A 114 -2.62 15.29 2.01
N PHE A 115 -1.41 14.89 2.34
CA PHE A 115 -1.09 13.53 2.79
C PHE A 115 -0.73 13.55 4.26
N ALA A 116 -1.36 12.70 5.06
CA ALA A 116 -0.98 12.46 6.44
C ALA A 116 -0.35 11.07 6.58
N PHE A 117 0.73 10.98 7.34
CA PHE A 117 1.52 9.77 7.51
C PHE A 117 1.49 9.29 8.96
N PHE A 118 1.35 7.96 9.13
CA PHE A 118 1.27 7.34 10.45
C PHE A 118 2.10 6.05 10.53
N SER A 119 2.64 5.76 11.72
CA SER A 119 3.10 4.42 12.10
C SER A 119 2.18 3.89 13.18
N LYS A 120 1.35 2.92 12.86
CA LYS A 120 0.21 2.52 13.68
C LYS A 120 -0.68 3.75 13.95
N THR A 121 -0.78 4.20 15.22
CA THR A 121 -1.53 5.40 15.60
C THR A 121 -0.66 6.66 15.78
N GLU A 122 0.68 6.52 15.72
CA GLU A 122 1.61 7.63 15.84
C GLU A 122 1.59 8.48 14.56
N TYR A 123 1.26 9.75 14.71
CA TYR A 123 1.23 10.72 13.62
C TYR A 123 2.60 11.31 13.37
N PHE A 124 3.11 11.20 12.13
CA PHE A 124 4.40 11.77 11.74
C PHE A 124 4.30 13.19 11.20
N GLY A 125 3.21 13.53 10.56
CA GLY A 125 3.02 14.84 9.94
C GLY A 125 2.19 14.81 8.68
N THR A 126 1.98 16.00 8.10
CA THR A 126 1.32 16.18 6.81
C THR A 126 2.25 16.80 5.78
N VAL A 127 2.02 16.46 4.52
CA VAL A 127 2.61 17.13 3.35
C VAL A 127 1.47 17.56 2.44
N SER A 128 1.40 18.84 2.11
CA SER A 128 0.35 19.41 1.25
C SER A 128 0.85 19.59 -0.18
N GLY A 129 -0.03 19.36 -1.13
CA GLY A 129 0.22 19.53 -2.57
C GLY A 129 0.60 18.23 -3.26
N PHE A 130 0.72 18.32 -4.59
CA PHE A 130 1.14 17.23 -5.46
C PHE A 130 2.57 16.79 -5.14
N MET A 131 2.80 15.50 -5.15
CA MET A 131 4.13 14.89 -5.08
C MET A 131 4.34 13.97 -6.28
N ASP A 132 5.47 14.11 -6.97
CA ASP A 132 5.89 13.13 -7.97
C ASP A 132 6.37 11.80 -7.31
N ALA A 133 6.59 10.78 -8.12
CA ALA A 133 6.99 9.46 -7.65
C ALA A 133 8.32 9.49 -6.85
N THR A 134 9.28 10.32 -7.23
CA THR A 134 10.58 10.45 -6.55
C THR A 134 10.41 11.03 -5.14
N ASN A 135 9.68 12.14 -5.02
CA ASN A 135 9.44 12.79 -3.74
C ASN A 135 8.59 11.92 -2.82
N PHE A 136 7.56 11.29 -3.36
CA PHE A 136 6.72 10.38 -2.58
C PHE A 136 7.50 9.16 -2.10
N MET A 137 8.30 8.52 -2.97
CA MET A 137 9.17 7.40 -2.60
C MET A 137 10.18 7.78 -1.51
N ASN A 138 10.78 8.97 -1.57
CA ASN A 138 11.70 9.44 -0.55
C ASN A 138 11.03 9.50 0.83
N ILE A 139 9.77 9.96 0.90
CA ILE A 139 9.01 9.96 2.15
C ILE A 139 8.75 8.53 2.63
N LEU A 140 8.28 7.62 1.76
CA LEU A 140 8.02 6.24 2.14
C LEU A 140 9.27 5.54 2.67
N LYS A 141 10.40 5.68 1.96
CA LYS A 141 11.69 5.12 2.39
C LYS A 141 12.15 5.72 3.72
N TYR A 142 12.06 7.04 3.86
CA TYR A 142 12.43 7.72 5.10
C TYR A 142 11.61 7.23 6.29
N LEU A 143 10.29 7.13 6.16
CA LEU A 143 9.43 6.65 7.24
C LEU A 143 9.75 5.20 7.64
N GLN A 144 10.17 4.37 6.70
CA GLN A 144 10.61 3.00 6.99
C GLN A 144 11.98 2.98 7.69
N TYR A 145 12.89 3.86 7.27
CA TYR A 145 14.21 4.02 7.86
C TYR A 145 14.15 4.63 9.28
N TYR A 146 13.31 5.64 9.47
CA TYR A 146 13.15 6.38 10.72
C TYR A 146 12.75 5.49 11.90
N GLU A 147 12.02 4.40 11.66
CA GLU A 147 11.60 3.47 12.72
C GLU A 147 12.77 2.95 13.56
N LYS A 148 13.95 2.80 12.96
CA LYS A 148 15.18 2.33 13.62
C LYS A 148 16.22 3.44 13.82
N ASN A 149 16.03 4.62 13.24
CA ASN A 149 17.02 5.69 13.17
C ASN A 149 16.37 7.05 13.45
N LYS A 150 15.78 7.20 14.64
CA LYS A 150 14.93 8.36 15.01
C LYS A 150 15.65 9.70 15.04
N ASP A 151 16.98 9.70 15.17
CA ASP A 151 17.80 10.92 15.25
C ASP A 151 18.22 11.46 13.88
N VAL A 152 17.90 10.74 12.79
CA VAL A 152 18.27 11.15 11.42
C VAL A 152 17.15 11.99 10.82
N SER A 153 17.47 13.22 10.38
CA SER A 153 16.50 14.04 9.67
C SER A 153 16.22 13.52 8.26
N MET A 154 15.05 13.86 7.71
CA MET A 154 14.72 13.51 6.32
C MET A 154 15.73 14.09 5.32
N ALA A 155 16.23 15.31 5.58
CA ALA A 155 17.23 15.95 4.72
C ALA A 155 18.55 15.17 4.70
N ASP A 156 19.01 14.70 5.87
CA ASP A 156 20.24 13.90 5.98
C ASP A 156 20.05 12.50 5.38
N PHE A 157 18.87 11.90 5.57
CA PHE A 157 18.53 10.63 4.92
C PHE A 157 18.61 10.75 3.39
N ILE A 158 18.03 11.79 2.80
CA ILE A 158 18.05 12.00 1.34
C ILE A 158 19.50 12.21 0.85
N LYS A 159 20.31 13.00 1.59
CA LYS A 159 21.73 13.23 1.26
C LYS A 159 22.57 11.95 1.33
N SER A 160 22.28 11.10 2.30
CA SER A 160 23.03 9.85 2.50
C SER A 160 22.81 8.82 1.39
N LYS A 161 21.74 8.97 0.58
CA LYS A 161 21.32 7.99 -0.44
C LYS A 161 21.19 6.57 0.13
N THR A 162 20.80 6.47 1.40
CA THR A 162 20.66 5.17 2.07
C THR A 162 19.59 4.32 1.39
N GLU A 163 19.96 3.12 0.99
CA GLU A 163 19.01 2.15 0.44
C GLU A 163 18.19 1.52 1.56
N VAL A 164 16.88 1.49 1.33
CA VAL A 164 15.91 0.86 2.23
C VAL A 164 15.21 -0.26 1.47
N PRO A 165 15.58 -1.53 1.71
CA PRO A 165 14.96 -2.64 1.02
C PRO A 165 13.58 -2.96 1.60
N LEU A 166 12.72 -3.53 0.75
CA LEU A 166 11.53 -4.23 1.24
C LEU A 166 11.95 -5.49 2.00
N THR A 167 11.33 -5.74 3.14
CA THR A 167 11.68 -6.88 4.00
C THR A 167 10.50 -7.85 4.08
N LYS A 168 10.77 -9.14 3.85
CA LYS A 168 9.80 -10.21 4.04
C LYS A 168 9.38 -10.30 5.52
N LYS A 169 8.07 -10.46 5.76
CA LYS A 169 7.48 -10.67 7.09
C LYS A 169 6.48 -11.81 7.03
N ILE A 170 6.53 -12.68 8.03
CA ILE A 170 5.53 -13.72 8.26
C ILE A 170 4.86 -13.39 9.60
N LEU A 171 3.55 -13.26 9.59
CA LEU A 171 2.76 -12.89 10.78
C LEU A 171 1.78 -14.00 11.14
N SER A 172 1.80 -14.41 12.41
CA SER A 172 0.83 -15.37 12.95
C SER A 172 -0.39 -14.61 13.50
N LEU A 173 -1.55 -14.83 12.92
CA LEU A 173 -2.80 -14.14 13.24
C LEU A 173 -3.89 -15.15 13.62
N THR A 174 -4.91 -14.69 14.34
CA THR A 174 -6.11 -15.50 14.58
C THR A 174 -6.91 -15.67 13.29
N GLN A 175 -7.74 -16.71 13.19
CA GLN A 175 -8.62 -16.89 12.04
C GLN A 175 -9.52 -15.68 11.84
N GLN A 176 -10.04 -15.08 12.93
CA GLN A 176 -10.89 -13.90 12.87
C GLN A 176 -10.16 -12.68 12.27
N ASP A 177 -8.87 -12.49 12.61
CA ASP A 177 -8.07 -11.39 12.04
C ASP A 177 -7.77 -11.62 10.55
N ILE A 178 -7.50 -12.88 10.17
CA ILE A 178 -7.30 -13.27 8.76
C ILE A 178 -8.58 -13.01 7.95
N ASP A 179 -9.74 -13.44 8.43
CA ASP A 179 -11.03 -13.24 7.77
C ASP A 179 -11.35 -11.75 7.62
N LEU A 180 -11.00 -10.96 8.65
CA LEU A 180 -11.14 -9.51 8.60
C LEU A 180 -10.23 -8.90 7.54
N LEU A 181 -8.94 -9.26 7.50
CA LEU A 181 -7.99 -8.76 6.50
C LEU A 181 -8.44 -9.10 5.07
N LEU A 182 -8.89 -10.34 4.83
CA LEU A 182 -9.43 -10.75 3.53
C LEU A 182 -10.64 -9.92 3.07
N LYS A 183 -11.40 -9.37 4.03
CA LYS A 183 -12.56 -8.53 3.77
C LYS A 183 -12.21 -7.06 3.50
N ILE A 184 -11.24 -6.51 4.25
CA ILE A 184 -11.01 -5.04 4.27
C ILE A 184 -9.72 -4.59 3.56
N ASP A 185 -8.73 -5.48 3.33
CA ASP A 185 -7.51 -5.15 2.58
C ASP A 185 -7.58 -5.77 1.17
N PRO A 186 -7.74 -4.95 0.11
CA PRO A 186 -7.86 -5.45 -1.25
C PRO A 186 -6.61 -6.20 -1.74
N ASN A 187 -5.44 -5.96 -1.12
CA ASN A 187 -4.19 -6.65 -1.45
C ASN A 187 -4.00 -7.97 -0.69
N VAL A 188 -4.89 -8.37 0.21
CA VAL A 188 -4.81 -9.67 0.92
C VAL A 188 -5.58 -10.73 0.15
N LYS A 189 -4.93 -11.86 -0.13
CA LYS A 189 -5.52 -13.02 -0.84
C LYS A 189 -5.12 -14.32 -0.14
N ILE A 190 -5.95 -15.36 -0.27
CA ILE A 190 -5.51 -16.71 -0.01
C ILE A 190 -4.44 -17.05 -1.05
N TYR A 191 -3.33 -17.66 -0.63
CA TYR A 191 -2.26 -17.99 -1.57
C TYR A 191 -2.78 -18.88 -2.70
N ALA A 192 -2.40 -18.51 -3.92
CA ALA A 192 -2.60 -19.32 -5.13
C ALA A 192 -1.37 -19.13 -6.04
N PRO A 193 -0.97 -20.16 -6.81
CA PRO A 193 0.09 -20.02 -7.80
C PRO A 193 -0.19 -18.91 -8.80
N GLY A 194 0.82 -18.11 -9.13
CA GLY A 194 0.72 -17.01 -10.10
C GLY A 194 0.38 -15.65 -9.49
N LEU A 195 0.14 -15.56 -8.19
CA LEU A 195 0.07 -14.25 -7.49
C LEU A 195 1.44 -13.58 -7.49
N ASP A 196 1.46 -12.26 -7.74
CA ASP A 196 2.71 -11.50 -7.66
C ASP A 196 3.24 -11.44 -6.21
N LYS A 197 4.55 -11.35 -6.04
CA LYS A 197 5.21 -11.36 -4.72
C LYS A 197 4.87 -10.16 -3.83
N TYR A 198 4.27 -9.11 -4.36
CA TYR A 198 3.81 -7.95 -3.60
C TYR A 198 2.36 -8.09 -3.11
N THR A 199 1.64 -9.13 -3.52
CA THR A 199 0.35 -9.51 -2.92
C THR A 199 0.61 -10.05 -1.52
N ASN A 200 -0.15 -9.57 -0.54
CA ASN A 200 -0.13 -10.10 0.82
C ASN A 200 -0.93 -11.41 0.82
N VAL A 201 -0.34 -12.49 1.29
CA VAL A 201 -0.96 -13.81 1.13
C VAL A 201 -1.21 -14.51 2.46
N VAL A 202 -2.32 -15.24 2.52
CA VAL A 202 -2.59 -16.19 3.60
C VAL A 202 -2.07 -17.55 3.16
N ALA A 203 -1.07 -18.08 3.87
CA ALA A 203 -0.50 -19.40 3.63
C ALA A 203 -1.19 -20.46 4.51
N GLU A 204 -1.25 -21.69 4.00
CA GLU A 204 -1.88 -22.83 4.69
C GLU A 204 -1.05 -23.32 5.90
N SER A 205 0.27 -23.14 5.84
CA SER A 205 1.18 -23.59 6.88
C SER A 205 2.43 -22.72 6.97
N SER A 206 3.15 -22.82 8.10
CA SER A 206 4.44 -22.16 8.29
C SER A 206 5.48 -22.66 7.28
N GLU A 207 5.48 -23.96 6.94
CA GLU A 207 6.38 -24.53 5.96
C GLU A 207 6.17 -23.94 4.56
N GLN A 208 4.90 -23.76 4.17
CA GLN A 208 4.58 -23.08 2.91
C GLN A 208 5.03 -21.63 2.96
N ALA A 209 4.73 -20.90 4.05
CA ALA A 209 5.09 -19.48 4.19
C ALA A 209 6.60 -19.22 4.03
N GLU A 210 7.45 -20.08 4.56
CA GLU A 210 8.91 -19.94 4.42
C GLU A 210 9.37 -20.05 2.95
N LYS A 211 8.70 -20.89 2.17
CA LYS A 211 9.03 -21.14 0.74
C LYS A 211 8.50 -20.07 -0.20
N LEU A 212 7.51 -19.25 0.21
CA LEU A 212 6.92 -18.22 -0.61
C LEU A 212 7.84 -17.00 -0.77
N GLU A 213 7.85 -16.39 -1.93
CA GLU A 213 8.59 -15.15 -2.21
C GLU A 213 7.84 -13.87 -1.80
N ASN A 214 6.59 -13.99 -1.37
CA ASN A 214 5.76 -12.84 -0.98
C ASN A 214 6.37 -12.08 0.20
N TYR A 215 6.27 -10.75 0.16
CA TYR A 215 6.84 -9.88 1.20
C TYR A 215 6.03 -9.86 2.49
N LEU A 216 4.71 -10.06 2.45
CA LEU A 216 3.88 -10.14 3.63
C LEU A 216 3.00 -11.40 3.56
N ILE A 217 3.18 -12.27 4.54
CA ILE A 217 2.54 -13.57 4.60
C ILE A 217 1.87 -13.73 5.95
N PHE A 218 0.65 -14.21 5.95
CA PHE A 218 -0.12 -14.51 7.15
C PHE A 218 -0.26 -16.02 7.30
N ILE A 219 -0.09 -16.50 8.52
CA ILE A 219 -0.38 -17.87 8.93
C ILE A 219 -1.34 -17.86 10.10
N LYS A 220 -2.21 -18.87 10.17
CA LYS A 220 -3.10 -19.07 11.30
C LYS A 220 -2.31 -19.51 12.52
N LYS A 221 -2.61 -18.90 13.69
CA LYS A 221 -2.16 -19.37 15.02
C LYS A 221 -2.84 -20.67 15.39
#